data_d806e3548fba6663825d9c203d472d3e
#
_entry.id   d806e3548fba6663825d9c203d472d3e
#
_cell.length_a   1.000
_cell.length_b   1.000
_cell.length_c   1.000
_cell.angle_alpha   90.00
_cell.angle_beta   90.00
_cell.angle_gamma   90.00
#
_symmetry.space_group_name_H-M   'P 1'
#
loop_
_entity.id
_entity.type
_entity.pdbx_description
1 polymer ?
#
loop_
_entity_poly.entity_id
_entity_poly.type
_entity_poly.pdbx_seq_one_letter_code
_entity_poly.pdbx_strand_id
1 'polypeptide(L)'
;MKQYLLTIYQPDGPPLAPDVLTKVMRDVDSLCEELKAARAWVFSDGLHDPSTATVVRPKPTGEVLITDGPFTEGKEHVGGILIIRAPDLDVALEWARKTARATTLPIEVRPFQGEVED
;
A
#
# COMPACT_ATOMS: atom_id res chain seq x y z
N MET A 1 -9.16 2.02 -18.67
CA MET A 1 -9.29 2.45 -17.27
C MET A 1 -7.98 2.94 -16.71
N LYS A 2 -8.05 3.77 -15.69
CA LYS A 2 -6.85 4.23 -15.00
C LYS A 2 -6.44 3.25 -13.91
N GLN A 3 -5.17 3.26 -13.55
CA GLN A 3 -4.68 2.55 -12.40
C GLN A 3 -4.37 3.52 -11.28
N TYR A 4 -4.59 3.08 -10.05
CA TYR A 4 -4.36 3.86 -8.83
C TYR A 4 -3.52 3.07 -7.85
N LEU A 5 -2.60 3.77 -7.20
CA LEU A 5 -1.83 3.23 -6.09
C LEU A 5 -2.49 3.64 -4.78
N LEU A 6 -2.87 2.67 -3.99
CA LEU A 6 -3.33 2.88 -2.63
C LEU A 6 -2.20 2.49 -1.70
N THR A 7 -1.63 3.47 -1.02
CA THR A 7 -0.53 3.26 -0.09
C THR A 7 -1.08 3.21 1.31
N ILE A 8 -0.76 2.14 2.03
CA ILE A 8 -1.24 1.91 3.39
C ILE A 8 -0.15 2.35 4.36
N TYR A 9 -0.45 3.36 5.18
CA TYR A 9 0.49 3.88 6.16
C TYR A 9 0.26 3.26 7.52
N GLN A 10 1.31 2.72 8.08
CA GLN A 10 1.29 2.02 9.35
C GLN A 10 2.09 2.81 10.39
N PRO A 11 1.53 3.05 11.60
CA PRO A 11 2.30 3.70 12.65
C PRO A 11 3.36 2.78 13.22
N ASP A 12 4.44 3.37 13.71
CA ASP A 12 5.42 2.64 14.51
C ASP A 12 4.79 2.25 15.85
N GLY A 13 5.15 1.09 16.35
CA GLY A 13 4.64 0.64 17.62
C GLY A 13 4.53 -0.86 17.70
N PRO A 14 3.97 -1.35 18.81
CA PRO A 14 3.81 -2.79 19.00
C PRO A 14 2.83 -3.37 17.97
N PRO A 15 2.98 -4.66 17.62
CA PRO A 15 2.03 -5.31 16.73
C PRO A 15 0.64 -5.34 17.33
N LEU A 16 -0.37 -5.44 16.47
CA LEU A 16 -1.76 -5.58 16.90
C LEU A 16 -1.94 -6.85 17.74
N ALA A 17 -2.90 -6.80 18.66
CA ALA A 17 -3.28 -7.98 19.41
C ALA A 17 -3.73 -9.10 18.44
N PRO A 18 -3.48 -10.38 18.75
CA PRO A 18 -3.77 -11.47 17.81
C PRO A 18 -5.21 -11.54 17.30
N ASP A 19 -6.18 -11.22 18.14
CA ASP A 19 -7.60 -11.23 17.75
C ASP A 19 -7.92 -10.07 16.79
N VAL A 20 -7.34 -8.91 17.02
CA VAL A 20 -7.50 -7.74 16.15
C VAL A 20 -6.82 -8.00 14.81
N LEU A 21 -5.61 -8.55 14.83
CA LEU A 21 -4.87 -8.89 13.62
C LEU A 21 -5.63 -9.91 12.78
N THR A 22 -6.20 -10.93 13.39
CA THR A 22 -6.98 -11.95 12.70
C THR A 22 -8.18 -11.33 11.99
N LYS A 23 -8.87 -10.40 12.65
CA LYS A 23 -10.01 -9.70 12.04
C LYS A 23 -9.57 -8.85 10.85
N VAL A 24 -8.48 -8.10 11.00
CA VAL A 24 -7.95 -7.26 9.92
C VAL A 24 -7.57 -8.12 8.71
N MET A 25 -6.87 -9.22 8.94
CA MET A 25 -6.46 -10.13 7.85
C MET A 25 -7.67 -10.71 7.13
N ARG A 26 -8.71 -11.08 7.86
CA ARG A 26 -9.96 -11.60 7.27
C ARG A 26 -10.65 -10.53 6.43
N ASP A 27 -10.74 -9.30 6.95
CA ASP A 27 -11.40 -8.20 6.25
C ASP A 27 -10.62 -7.80 5.00
N VAL A 28 -9.29 -7.83 5.05
CA VAL A 28 -8.44 -7.57 3.88
C VAL A 28 -8.61 -8.66 2.83
N ASP A 29 -8.65 -9.92 3.23
CA ASP A 29 -8.88 -11.03 2.30
C ASP A 29 -10.23 -10.90 1.60
N SER A 30 -11.28 -10.55 2.36
CA SER A 30 -12.62 -10.33 1.80
C SER A 30 -12.62 -9.17 0.80
N LEU A 31 -11.91 -8.09 1.12
CA LEU A 31 -11.78 -6.94 0.22
C LEU A 31 -11.06 -7.33 -1.08
N CYS A 32 -10.00 -8.12 -0.99
CA CYS A 32 -9.28 -8.59 -2.17
C CYS A 32 -10.17 -9.46 -3.06
N GLU A 33 -11.01 -10.30 -2.47
CA GLU A 33 -11.97 -11.11 -3.24
C GLU A 33 -13.01 -10.21 -3.94
N GLU A 34 -13.50 -9.17 -3.26
CA GLU A 34 -14.40 -8.18 -3.87
C GLU A 34 -13.75 -7.48 -5.06
N LEU A 35 -12.50 -7.02 -4.87
CA LEU A 35 -11.74 -6.36 -5.93
C LEU A 35 -11.53 -7.26 -7.15
N LYS A 36 -11.22 -8.53 -6.91
CA LYS A 36 -11.04 -9.52 -7.99
C LYS A 36 -12.34 -9.77 -8.72
N ALA A 37 -13.44 -9.92 -7.99
CA ALA A 37 -14.76 -10.11 -8.59
C ALA A 37 -15.19 -8.92 -9.45
N ALA A 38 -14.81 -7.71 -9.05
CA ALA A 38 -15.09 -6.48 -9.79
C ALA A 38 -14.07 -6.22 -10.91
N ARG A 39 -13.07 -7.07 -11.07
CA ARG A 39 -11.95 -6.90 -12.02
C ARG A 39 -11.16 -5.62 -11.78
N ALA A 40 -11.15 -5.17 -10.53
CA ALA A 40 -10.43 -3.96 -10.12
C ALA A 40 -9.05 -4.25 -9.53
N TRP A 41 -8.80 -5.46 -9.08
CA TRP A 41 -7.54 -5.83 -8.45
C TRP A 41 -6.42 -6.00 -9.48
N VAL A 42 -5.26 -5.39 -9.22
CA VAL A 42 -4.05 -5.58 -10.02
C VAL A 42 -2.98 -6.29 -9.19
N PHE A 43 -2.66 -5.75 -8.03
CA PHE A 43 -1.65 -6.30 -7.14
C PHE A 43 -1.87 -5.76 -5.72
N SER A 44 -1.57 -6.57 -4.73
CA SER A 44 -1.53 -6.12 -3.34
C SER A 44 -0.58 -6.99 -2.54
N ASP A 45 0.15 -6.35 -1.64
CA ASP A 45 0.96 -7.07 -0.67
C ASP A 45 1.35 -6.14 0.47
N GLY A 46 1.58 -6.74 1.63
CA GLY A 46 2.19 -6.06 2.76
C GLY A 46 3.71 -6.05 2.63
N LEU A 47 4.34 -5.11 3.33
CA LEU A 47 5.79 -5.02 3.40
C LEU A 47 6.28 -5.54 4.73
N HIS A 48 7.50 -6.06 4.74
CA HIS A 48 8.19 -6.38 5.98
C HIS A 48 8.51 -5.10 6.75
N ASP A 49 8.92 -5.24 8.00
CA ASP A 49 9.28 -4.14 8.87
C ASP A 49 10.29 -3.19 8.20
N PRO A 50 10.19 -1.87 8.41
CA PRO A 50 11.12 -0.91 7.82
C PRO A 50 12.60 -1.17 8.13
N SER A 51 12.90 -1.86 9.23
CA SER A 51 14.29 -2.26 9.55
C SER A 51 14.90 -3.18 8.50
N THR A 52 14.08 -3.82 7.66
CA THR A 52 14.59 -4.67 6.57
C THR A 52 14.93 -3.87 5.32
N ALA A 53 14.64 -2.57 5.30
CA ALA A 53 14.86 -1.74 4.12
C ALA A 53 16.35 -1.48 3.88
N THR A 54 16.68 -1.29 2.61
CA THR A 54 18.02 -0.86 2.17
C THR A 54 17.81 0.29 1.19
N VAL A 55 18.55 1.36 1.35
CA VAL A 55 18.46 2.54 0.48
C VAL A 55 19.70 2.63 -0.38
N VAL A 56 19.51 2.84 -1.66
CA VAL A 56 20.58 3.05 -2.65
C VAL A 56 20.47 4.49 -3.15
N ARG A 57 21.52 5.30 -2.92
CA ARG A 57 21.54 6.71 -3.35
C ARG A 57 22.60 6.93 -4.41
N PRO A 58 22.27 7.57 -5.53
CA PRO A 58 23.28 7.92 -6.52
C PRO A 58 24.09 9.13 -6.05
N LYS A 59 25.39 9.14 -6.38
CA LYS A 59 26.25 10.30 -6.19
C LYS A 59 26.48 10.99 -7.54
N PRO A 60 26.85 12.29 -7.54
CA PRO A 60 27.16 12.99 -8.80
C PRO A 60 28.28 12.35 -9.61
N THR A 61 29.16 11.59 -8.96
CA THR A 61 30.28 10.88 -9.61
C THR A 61 29.86 9.63 -10.38
N GLY A 62 28.59 9.21 -10.26
CA GLY A 62 28.10 7.96 -10.83
C GLY A 62 28.17 6.75 -9.90
N GLU A 63 28.85 6.90 -8.76
CA GLU A 63 28.85 5.88 -7.73
C GLU A 63 27.52 5.86 -6.98
N VAL A 64 27.22 4.78 -6.28
CA VAL A 64 26.05 4.66 -5.44
C VAL A 64 26.44 4.39 -3.99
N LEU A 65 25.69 4.98 -3.08
CA LEU A 65 25.80 4.74 -1.65
C LEU A 65 24.67 3.83 -1.21
N ILE A 66 25.01 2.74 -0.52
CA ILE A 66 24.02 1.79 -0.01
C ILE A 66 24.00 1.91 1.51
N THR A 67 22.83 2.12 2.09
CA THR A 67 22.65 2.24 3.53
C THR A 67 21.49 1.38 4.01
N ASP A 68 21.64 0.78 5.18
CA ASP A 68 20.58 0.02 5.82
C ASP A 68 19.52 0.96 6.42
N GLY A 69 18.30 0.51 6.43
CA GLY A 69 17.19 1.23 7.03
C GLY A 69 16.32 1.95 6.00
N PRO A 70 15.18 2.49 6.43
CA PRO A 70 14.25 3.16 5.53
C PRO A 70 14.77 4.50 5.02
N PHE A 71 14.22 4.95 3.89
CA PHE A 71 14.60 6.22 3.27
C PHE A 71 14.39 7.41 4.23
N THR A 72 13.25 7.40 4.91
CA THR A 72 12.94 8.40 5.94
C THR A 72 12.58 7.68 7.22
N GLU A 73 12.99 8.26 8.34
CA GLU A 73 12.54 7.83 9.65
C GLU A 73 11.38 8.73 10.08
N GLY A 74 10.34 8.13 10.63
CA GLY A 74 9.17 8.86 11.05
C GLY A 74 8.25 7.97 11.87
N LYS A 75 7.16 8.57 12.36
CA LYS A 75 6.19 7.84 13.18
C LYS A 75 5.29 6.91 12.37
N GLU A 76 5.27 7.11 11.07
CA GLU A 76 4.49 6.29 10.15
C GLU A 76 5.38 5.85 9.00
N HIS A 77 5.10 4.67 8.48
CA HIS A 77 5.84 4.11 7.35
C HIS A 77 4.85 3.38 6.42
N VAL A 78 5.29 3.14 5.18
CA VAL A 78 4.49 2.36 4.24
C VAL A 78 4.46 0.92 4.72
N GLY A 79 3.29 0.43 5.08
CA GLY A 79 3.10 -0.95 5.54
C GLY A 79 2.64 -1.91 4.46
N GLY A 80 2.10 -1.38 3.36
CA GLY A 80 1.63 -2.19 2.24
C GLY A 80 1.16 -1.35 1.09
N ILE A 81 0.91 -1.99 -0.03
CA ILE A 81 0.39 -1.33 -1.22
C ILE A 81 -0.75 -2.15 -1.83
N LEU A 82 -1.65 -1.43 -2.49
CA LEU A 82 -2.73 -2.02 -3.29
C LEU A 82 -2.82 -1.24 -4.59
N ILE A 83 -2.74 -1.95 -5.71
CA ILE A 83 -2.89 -1.35 -7.03
C ILE A 83 -4.21 -1.81 -7.62
N ILE A 84 -5.04 -0.85 -8.03
CA ILE A 84 -6.37 -1.13 -8.55
C ILE A 84 -6.60 -0.45 -9.89
N ARG A 85 -7.59 -0.97 -10.61
CA ARG A 85 -8.16 -0.30 -11.79
C ARG A 85 -9.48 0.33 -11.40
N ALA A 86 -9.71 1.53 -11.88
CA ALA A 86 -10.99 2.22 -11.69
C ALA A 86 -11.21 3.19 -12.85
N PRO A 87 -12.46 3.46 -13.22
CA PRO A 87 -12.74 4.39 -14.31
C PRO A 87 -12.40 5.84 -13.96
N ASP A 88 -12.48 6.19 -12.68
CA ASP A 88 -12.21 7.55 -12.21
C ASP A 88 -11.83 7.54 -10.73
N LEU A 89 -11.47 8.72 -10.22
CA LEU A 89 -11.06 8.90 -8.83
C LEU A 89 -12.18 8.57 -7.85
N ASP A 90 -13.43 8.91 -8.16
CA ASP A 90 -14.53 8.65 -7.25
C ASP A 90 -14.69 7.17 -6.96
N VAL A 91 -14.58 6.33 -7.96
CA VAL A 91 -14.62 4.87 -7.78
C VAL A 91 -13.39 4.40 -7.01
N ALA A 92 -12.21 4.94 -7.32
CA ALA A 92 -10.98 4.60 -6.59
C ALA A 92 -11.11 4.96 -5.10
N LEU A 93 -11.74 6.09 -4.78
CA LEU A 93 -11.96 6.51 -3.39
C LEU A 93 -12.93 5.59 -2.66
N GLU A 94 -13.92 5.03 -3.34
CA GLU A 94 -14.81 4.03 -2.73
C GLU A 94 -14.02 2.78 -2.31
N TRP A 95 -13.12 2.30 -3.17
CA TRP A 95 -12.23 1.20 -2.82
C TRP A 95 -11.28 1.58 -1.68
N ALA A 96 -10.79 2.82 -1.67
CA ALA A 96 -9.91 3.31 -0.61
C ALA A 96 -10.64 3.38 0.73
N ARG A 97 -11.92 3.77 0.76
CA ARG A 97 -12.72 3.76 1.99
C ARG A 97 -12.84 2.34 2.54
N LYS A 98 -13.13 1.38 1.69
CA LYS A 98 -13.20 -0.04 2.10
C LYS A 98 -11.85 -0.52 2.62
N THR A 99 -10.76 -0.12 1.97
CA THR A 99 -9.39 -0.48 2.39
C THR A 99 -9.07 0.12 3.77
N ALA A 100 -9.42 1.38 3.98
CA ALA A 100 -9.20 2.04 5.27
C ALA A 100 -9.99 1.35 6.40
N ARG A 101 -11.23 0.97 6.14
CA ARG A 101 -12.03 0.25 7.13
C ARG A 101 -11.46 -1.14 7.43
N ALA A 102 -11.04 -1.87 6.40
CA ALA A 102 -10.49 -3.22 6.58
C ALA A 102 -9.16 -3.21 7.32
N THR A 103 -8.26 -2.29 6.96
CA THR A 103 -6.93 -2.20 7.58
C THR A 103 -6.92 -1.40 8.88
N THR A 104 -7.90 -0.53 9.08
CA THR A 104 -7.96 0.47 10.16
C THR A 104 -6.84 1.52 10.09
N LEU A 105 -6.24 1.70 8.92
CA LEU A 105 -5.09 2.56 8.69
C LEU A 105 -5.38 3.64 7.65
N PRO A 106 -4.63 4.75 7.66
CA PRO A 106 -4.73 5.77 6.62
C PRO A 106 -4.29 5.23 5.25
N ILE A 107 -5.01 5.64 4.23
CA ILE A 107 -4.75 5.22 2.84
C ILE A 107 -4.51 6.47 2.00
N GLU A 108 -3.38 6.52 1.30
CA GLU A 108 -3.14 7.55 0.30
C GLU A 108 -3.49 7.00 -1.08
N VAL A 109 -4.23 7.78 -1.87
CA VAL A 109 -4.62 7.38 -3.22
C VAL A 109 -3.92 8.27 -4.23
N ARG A 110 -3.18 7.66 -5.16
CA ARG A 110 -2.55 8.40 -6.26
C ARG A 110 -2.75 7.69 -7.59
N PRO A 111 -3.17 8.42 -8.63
CA PRO A 111 -3.23 7.81 -9.96
C PRO A 111 -1.83 7.59 -10.53
N PHE A 112 -1.64 6.51 -11.27
CA PHE A 112 -0.47 6.36 -12.11
C PHE A 112 -0.58 7.29 -13.32
N GLN A 113 0.54 7.70 -13.88
CA GLN A 113 0.54 8.63 -15.02
C GLN A 113 0.01 8.01 -16.30
N GLY A 114 0.25 6.71 -16.49
CA GLY A 114 -0.20 6.01 -17.67
C GLY A 114 -1.63 5.51 -17.57
N GLU A 115 -2.23 5.20 -18.72
CA GLU A 115 -3.51 4.51 -18.79
C GLU A 115 -3.29 3.08 -19.26
N VAL A 116 -4.10 2.17 -18.76
CA VAL A 116 -4.04 0.77 -19.13
C VAL A 116 -5.31 0.43 -19.91
N GLU A 117 -5.14 -0.13 -21.10
CA GLU A 117 -6.27 -0.64 -21.86
C GLU A 117 -6.76 -1.93 -21.23
N ASP A 118 -8.07 -2.08 -21.21
CA ASP A 118 -8.70 -3.28 -20.63
C ASP A 118 -8.70 -4.44 -21.62
#